data_eb7651bc82621831669ef61e8472e4b9
#
_entry.id   eb7651bc82621831669ef61e8472e4b9
#
_cell.length_a   1.000
_cell.length_b   1.000
_cell.length_c   1.000
_cell.angle_alpha   90.00
_cell.angle_beta   90.00
_cell.angle_gamma   90.00
#
_symmetry.space_group_name_H-M   'P 1'
#
loop_
_entity.id
_entity.type
_entity.pdbx_description
1 polymer ?
#
loop_
_entity_poly.entity_id
_entity_poly.type
_entity_poly.pdbx_seq_one_letter_code
_entity_poly.pdbx_strand_id
1 'polypeptide(L)'
;MFLVCLMASGLVSCASTTEPESVSTAPREIVISVEDQKLALMEAGQPVAVYPVSTSKFCLGDTPNSYGTPLGRLKVAQKIGSHAPMGAVFKNRQPTGEILPPNAPGRDPIVTRILRLTGQEHGNARTFARNIYIHGTPEESTIGRPASFGCVRMTSQDVVDLYNRIPSGTQVHITKNRLPSSARLWARRQGRSSAPAAGKTPAPAIVASIPKPMDQAQGPIIAHSHFSPPAP
;
A
#
# COMPACT_ATOMS: atom_id res chain seq x y z
N MET A 1 75.96 31.42 11.68
CA MET A 1 75.06 31.26 10.51
C MET A 1 74.12 30.12 10.89
N PHE A 2 72.95 30.45 11.52
CA PHE A 2 71.98 29.48 12.02
C PHE A 2 70.91 29.32 11.00
N LEU A 3 70.72 28.08 10.52
CA LEU A 3 69.70 27.69 9.59
C LEU A 3 68.47 27.24 10.37
N VAL A 4 67.36 27.98 10.30
CA VAL A 4 66.06 27.62 10.93
C VAL A 4 65.27 26.81 9.93
N CYS A 5 65.02 25.54 10.26
CA CYS A 5 64.20 24.62 9.49
C CYS A 5 62.76 24.76 9.94
N LEU A 6 61.88 25.32 9.08
CA LEU A 6 60.43 25.46 9.33
C LEU A 6 59.73 24.18 8.92
N MET A 7 59.21 23.41 9.88
CA MET A 7 58.38 22.24 9.64
C MET A 7 56.93 22.71 9.46
N ALA A 8 56.40 22.62 8.24
CA ALA A 8 55.00 22.86 7.92
C ALA A 8 54.18 21.56 8.15
N SER A 9 53.38 21.53 9.21
CA SER A 9 52.43 20.47 9.50
C SER A 9 51.16 20.67 8.67
N GLY A 10 51.00 19.89 7.60
CA GLY A 10 49.79 19.87 6.80
C GLY A 10 48.68 19.08 7.50
N LEU A 11 47.58 19.75 7.88
CA LEU A 11 46.35 19.13 8.32
C LEU A 11 45.58 18.63 7.10
N VAL A 12 45.56 17.29 6.86
CA VAL A 12 44.69 16.66 5.88
C VAL A 12 43.28 16.59 6.49
N SER A 13 42.41 17.50 6.06
CA SER A 13 40.98 17.46 6.37
C SER A 13 40.30 16.46 5.44
N CYS A 14 39.91 15.30 5.97
CA CYS A 14 39.02 14.35 5.26
C CYS A 14 37.62 14.96 5.25
N ALA A 15 37.27 15.66 4.18
CA ALA A 15 35.89 16.02 3.89
C ALA A 15 35.17 14.76 3.35
N SER A 16 34.31 14.18 4.17
CA SER A 16 33.37 13.13 3.71
C SER A 16 32.38 13.77 2.76
N THR A 17 32.62 13.63 1.48
CA THR A 17 31.67 14.02 0.43
C THR A 17 30.53 13.01 0.46
N THR A 18 29.41 13.37 1.06
CA THR A 18 28.14 12.63 0.91
C THR A 18 27.68 12.86 -0.53
N GLU A 19 27.95 11.91 -1.40
CA GLU A 19 27.36 11.91 -2.74
C GLU A 19 25.83 11.94 -2.62
N PRO A 20 25.12 12.79 -3.39
CA PRO A 20 23.67 12.75 -3.43
C PRO A 20 23.25 11.37 -3.96
N GLU A 21 22.42 10.65 -3.19
CA GLU A 21 21.79 9.39 -3.62
C GLU A 21 21.20 9.61 -5.02
N SER A 22 21.81 9.00 -6.04
CA SER A 22 21.31 9.06 -7.41
C SER A 22 19.94 8.40 -7.42
N VAL A 23 18.89 9.20 -7.62
CA VAL A 23 17.55 8.68 -7.89
C VAL A 23 17.65 7.78 -9.11
N SER A 24 17.59 6.47 -8.88
CA SER A 24 17.66 5.48 -9.95
C SER A 24 16.56 5.80 -10.98
N THR A 25 16.97 6.02 -12.23
CA THR A 25 16.07 6.24 -13.38
C THR A 25 15.62 4.92 -14.02
N ALA A 26 16.03 3.78 -13.46
CA ALA A 26 15.66 2.47 -13.98
C ALA A 26 14.13 2.28 -13.95
N PRO A 27 13.54 1.67 -14.99
CA PRO A 27 12.10 1.45 -15.06
C PRO A 27 11.66 0.54 -13.90
N ARG A 28 10.64 0.97 -13.17
CA ARG A 28 10.00 0.20 -12.11
C ARG A 28 8.79 -0.53 -12.65
N GLU A 29 8.63 -1.75 -12.18
CA GLU A 29 7.45 -2.57 -12.46
C GLU A 29 6.93 -3.24 -11.20
N ILE A 30 5.66 -3.59 -11.22
CA ILE A 30 4.98 -4.29 -10.12
C ILE A 30 4.67 -5.71 -10.57
N VAL A 31 5.04 -6.71 -9.76
CA VAL A 31 4.61 -8.10 -9.95
C VAL A 31 3.76 -8.51 -8.76
N ILE A 32 2.51 -8.95 -9.03
CA ILE A 32 1.59 -9.41 -8.00
C ILE A 32 1.38 -10.91 -8.18
N SER A 33 1.70 -11.68 -7.14
CA SER A 33 1.44 -13.12 -7.06
C SER A 33 0.15 -13.37 -6.30
N VAL A 34 -0.81 -14.01 -6.97
CA VAL A 34 -2.02 -14.48 -6.31
C VAL A 34 -1.71 -15.65 -5.37
N GLU A 35 -0.81 -16.55 -5.75
CA GLU A 35 -0.43 -17.68 -4.91
C GLU A 35 0.26 -17.24 -3.61
N ASP A 36 1.22 -16.32 -3.71
CA ASP A 36 1.96 -15.84 -2.53
C ASP A 36 1.22 -14.76 -1.74
N GLN A 37 0.12 -14.19 -2.28
CA GLN A 37 -0.58 -12.99 -1.77
C GLN A 37 0.41 -11.86 -1.46
N LYS A 38 1.30 -11.60 -2.41
CA LYS A 38 2.36 -10.59 -2.31
C LYS A 38 2.51 -9.80 -3.58
N LEU A 39 2.91 -8.55 -3.40
CA LEU A 39 3.31 -7.61 -4.44
C LEU A 39 4.80 -7.36 -4.30
N ALA A 40 5.58 -7.54 -5.38
CA ALA A 40 6.97 -7.11 -5.48
C ALA A 40 7.06 -5.86 -6.35
N LEU A 41 7.72 -4.82 -5.84
CA LEU A 41 8.20 -3.70 -6.63
C LEU A 41 9.59 -4.06 -7.15
N MET A 42 9.73 -4.10 -8.46
CA MET A 42 10.96 -4.46 -9.16
C MET A 42 11.58 -3.22 -9.79
N GLU A 43 12.90 -3.12 -9.79
CA GLU A 43 13.68 -2.10 -10.47
C GLU A 43 14.85 -2.79 -11.19
N ALA A 44 14.98 -2.60 -12.50
CA ALA A 44 15.96 -3.31 -13.32
C ALA A 44 15.98 -4.85 -13.08
N GLY A 45 14.78 -5.45 -12.94
CA GLY A 45 14.64 -6.90 -12.68
C GLY A 45 14.99 -7.36 -11.27
N GLN A 46 15.38 -6.45 -10.37
CA GLN A 46 15.67 -6.75 -8.96
C GLN A 46 14.57 -6.24 -8.03
N PRO A 47 14.22 -6.97 -6.98
CA PRO A 47 13.21 -6.51 -6.03
C PRO A 47 13.77 -5.42 -5.12
N VAL A 48 13.06 -4.30 -5.04
CA VAL A 48 13.37 -3.17 -4.14
C VAL A 48 12.38 -3.03 -2.99
N ALA A 49 11.23 -3.70 -3.09
CA ALA A 49 10.27 -3.86 -1.99
C ALA A 49 9.37 -5.07 -2.23
N VAL A 50 8.87 -5.68 -1.16
CA VAL A 50 7.84 -6.73 -1.23
C VAL A 50 6.82 -6.49 -0.12
N TYR A 51 5.54 -6.42 -0.50
CA TYR A 51 4.42 -6.14 0.39
C TYR A 51 3.44 -7.30 0.43
N PRO A 52 2.85 -7.63 1.56
CA PRO A 52 1.70 -8.50 1.61
C PRO A 52 0.48 -7.80 0.99
N VAL A 53 -0.36 -8.54 0.28
CA VAL A 53 -1.58 -8.01 -0.34
C VAL A 53 -2.75 -8.96 -0.14
N SER A 54 -3.95 -8.52 -0.54
CA SER A 54 -5.14 -9.36 -0.57
C SER A 54 -5.80 -9.22 -1.93
N THR A 55 -5.92 -10.34 -2.66
CA THR A 55 -6.64 -10.41 -3.93
C THR A 55 -8.05 -10.97 -3.75
N SER A 56 -8.81 -11.17 -4.83
CA SER A 56 -10.17 -11.67 -4.77
C SER A 56 -10.28 -13.02 -4.05
N LYS A 57 -11.30 -13.12 -3.19
CA LYS A 57 -11.72 -14.39 -2.56
C LYS A 57 -12.64 -15.23 -3.43
N PHE A 58 -13.09 -14.73 -4.58
CA PHE A 58 -14.08 -15.40 -5.44
C PHE A 58 -13.42 -16.10 -6.62
N CYS A 59 -12.79 -15.33 -7.51
CA CYS A 59 -12.19 -15.87 -8.73
C CYS A 59 -11.10 -14.97 -9.29
N LEU A 60 -10.49 -15.42 -10.38
CA LEU A 60 -9.54 -14.67 -11.18
C LEU A 60 -10.12 -14.40 -12.57
N GLY A 61 -9.80 -13.26 -13.15
CA GLY A 61 -10.22 -12.87 -14.47
C GLY A 61 -10.91 -11.51 -14.51
N ASP A 62 -11.34 -11.13 -15.72
CA ASP A 62 -11.87 -9.79 -16.02
C ASP A 62 -13.34 -9.79 -16.48
N THR A 63 -14.08 -10.87 -16.17
CA THR A 63 -15.52 -10.96 -16.46
C THR A 63 -16.28 -9.92 -15.63
N PRO A 64 -17.20 -9.13 -16.24
CA PRO A 64 -18.04 -8.20 -15.51
C PRO A 64 -18.81 -8.88 -14.38
N ASN A 65 -18.95 -8.21 -13.25
CA ASN A 65 -19.69 -8.67 -12.06
C ASN A 65 -19.19 -9.98 -11.43
N SER A 66 -18.04 -10.49 -11.85
CA SER A 66 -17.45 -11.72 -11.29
C SER A 66 -16.76 -11.51 -9.95
N TYR A 67 -16.48 -10.27 -9.57
CA TYR A 67 -15.61 -9.93 -8.44
C TYR A 67 -14.19 -10.52 -8.56
N GLY A 68 -13.77 -10.93 -9.78
CA GLY A 68 -12.47 -11.51 -10.04
C GLY A 68 -11.34 -10.50 -10.07
N THR A 69 -10.14 -10.88 -9.60
CA THR A 69 -8.92 -10.13 -9.84
C THR A 69 -8.41 -10.41 -11.25
N PRO A 70 -8.24 -9.41 -12.13
CA PRO A 70 -7.72 -9.61 -13.47
C PRO A 70 -6.28 -10.12 -13.44
N LEU A 71 -5.91 -10.92 -14.45
CA LEU A 71 -4.56 -11.43 -14.65
C LEU A 71 -3.89 -10.78 -15.85
N GLY A 72 -2.57 -10.99 -15.99
CA GLY A 72 -1.77 -10.55 -17.12
C GLY A 72 -1.16 -9.16 -16.94
N ARG A 73 -0.89 -8.49 -18.05
CA ARG A 73 -0.25 -7.17 -18.08
C ARG A 73 -1.27 -6.05 -17.96
N LEU A 74 -1.02 -5.17 -17.02
CA LEU A 74 -1.80 -3.97 -16.72
C LEU A 74 -0.83 -2.80 -16.55
N LYS A 75 -1.37 -1.60 -16.35
CA LYS A 75 -0.60 -0.42 -15.92
C LYS A 75 -1.38 0.43 -14.94
N VAL A 76 -0.67 1.20 -14.13
CA VAL A 76 -1.25 2.25 -13.28
C VAL A 76 -1.71 3.40 -14.17
N ALA A 77 -3.02 3.52 -14.35
CA ALA A 77 -3.61 4.58 -15.17
C ALA A 77 -3.72 5.91 -14.43
N GLN A 78 -4.05 5.85 -13.12
CA GLN A 78 -4.27 7.04 -12.29
C GLN A 78 -3.79 6.77 -10.86
N LYS A 79 -3.27 7.83 -10.22
CA LYS A 79 -2.90 7.86 -8.80
C LYS A 79 -3.80 8.89 -8.11
N ILE A 80 -4.48 8.49 -7.03
CA ILE A 80 -5.47 9.32 -6.33
C ILE A 80 -5.16 9.32 -4.84
N GLY A 81 -5.29 10.48 -4.19
CA GLY A 81 -5.11 10.62 -2.75
C GLY A 81 -3.72 11.06 -2.30
N SER A 82 -2.90 11.74 -3.15
CA SER A 82 -1.51 12.16 -2.83
C SER A 82 -1.39 12.91 -1.50
N HIS A 83 -2.36 13.74 -1.15
CA HIS A 83 -2.37 14.55 0.07
C HIS A 83 -3.36 14.05 1.13
N ALA A 84 -4.06 12.94 0.88
CA ALA A 84 -4.99 12.40 1.85
C ALA A 84 -4.25 11.81 3.06
N PRO A 85 -4.74 12.00 4.30
CA PRO A 85 -4.18 11.33 5.46
C PRO A 85 -4.36 9.81 5.37
N MET A 86 -3.54 9.06 6.12
CA MET A 86 -3.76 7.61 6.23
C MET A 86 -5.14 7.33 6.84
N GLY A 87 -5.83 6.31 6.32
CA GLY A 87 -7.19 5.99 6.72
C GLY A 87 -8.29 6.84 6.08
N ALA A 88 -7.95 7.88 5.30
CA ALA A 88 -8.96 8.70 4.60
C ALA A 88 -9.83 7.82 3.70
N VAL A 89 -11.13 7.87 3.91
CA VAL A 89 -12.12 7.07 3.16
C VAL A 89 -12.43 7.73 1.82
N PHE A 90 -12.47 6.90 0.77
CA PHE A 90 -12.85 7.32 -0.58
C PHE A 90 -14.18 6.68 -1.01
N LYS A 91 -15.07 7.50 -1.56
CA LYS A 91 -16.28 7.07 -2.29
C LYS A 91 -16.25 7.66 -3.69
N ASN A 92 -16.45 6.84 -4.73
CA ASN A 92 -16.33 7.26 -6.13
C ASN A 92 -15.01 7.99 -6.44
N ARG A 93 -13.91 7.57 -5.80
CA ARG A 93 -12.54 8.13 -5.94
C ARG A 93 -12.37 9.55 -5.38
N GLN A 94 -13.34 10.05 -4.63
CA GLN A 94 -13.27 11.33 -3.92
C GLN A 94 -13.18 11.08 -2.41
N PRO A 95 -12.38 11.86 -1.67
CA PRO A 95 -12.33 11.76 -0.21
C PRO A 95 -13.69 12.17 0.37
N THR A 96 -14.13 11.44 1.41
CA THR A 96 -15.39 11.70 2.10
C THR A 96 -15.25 12.63 3.31
N GLY A 97 -14.02 12.87 3.75
CA GLY A 97 -13.69 13.55 5.02
C GLY A 97 -13.59 12.59 6.22
N GLU A 98 -14.08 11.36 6.08
CA GLU A 98 -13.96 10.35 7.12
C GLU A 98 -12.56 9.73 7.14
N ILE A 99 -12.06 9.37 8.34
CA ILE A 99 -10.80 8.66 8.56
C ILE A 99 -11.09 7.43 9.40
N LEU A 100 -10.67 6.25 8.92
CA LEU A 100 -10.79 4.98 9.63
C LEU A 100 -9.42 4.48 10.07
N PRO A 101 -9.25 4.08 11.33
CA PRO A 101 -8.04 3.42 11.78
C PRO A 101 -7.95 1.98 11.22
N PRO A 102 -6.75 1.36 11.23
CA PRO A 102 -6.61 -0.04 10.93
C PRO A 102 -7.54 -0.92 11.77
N ASN A 103 -8.15 -1.90 11.12
CA ASN A 103 -9.09 -2.86 11.71
C ASN A 103 -10.35 -2.21 12.35
N ALA A 104 -10.75 -1.03 11.85
CA ALA A 104 -12.03 -0.44 12.22
C ALA A 104 -13.17 -1.42 11.90
N PRO A 105 -14.10 -1.65 12.86
CA PRO A 105 -15.19 -2.61 12.65
C PRO A 105 -16.23 -2.11 11.63
N GLY A 106 -16.92 -3.04 11.02
CA GLY A 106 -18.17 -2.81 10.30
C GLY A 106 -18.07 -2.85 8.78
N ARG A 107 -17.22 -2.10 8.13
CA ARG A 107 -17.17 -2.02 6.65
C ARG A 107 -15.74 -1.92 6.12
N ASP A 108 -15.58 -2.28 4.85
CA ASP A 108 -14.30 -2.27 4.14
C ASP A 108 -14.31 -1.27 2.96
N PRO A 109 -14.33 0.05 3.21
CA PRO A 109 -14.20 1.03 2.15
C PRO A 109 -12.76 1.11 1.64
N ILE A 110 -12.59 1.70 0.47
CA ILE A 110 -11.28 2.10 -0.03
C ILE A 110 -10.74 3.21 0.86
N VAL A 111 -9.51 3.06 1.36
CA VAL A 111 -8.86 4.09 2.19
C VAL A 111 -7.46 4.44 1.70
N THR A 112 -6.95 5.56 2.17
CA THR A 112 -5.55 6.03 2.13
C THR A 112 -5.06 6.43 0.75
N ARG A 113 -4.96 5.52 -0.23
CA ARG A 113 -4.46 5.75 -1.61
C ARG A 113 -5.16 4.83 -2.58
N ILE A 114 -5.27 5.29 -3.83
CA ILE A 114 -5.79 4.51 -4.95
C ILE A 114 -4.80 4.56 -6.11
N LEU A 115 -4.38 3.40 -6.58
CA LEU A 115 -3.69 3.19 -7.84
C LEU A 115 -4.69 2.51 -8.79
N ARG A 116 -5.32 3.27 -9.68
CA ARG A 116 -6.31 2.74 -10.62
C ARG A 116 -5.61 2.02 -11.75
N LEU A 117 -6.05 0.80 -12.04
CA LEU A 117 -5.43 -0.04 -13.06
C LEU A 117 -6.21 -0.01 -14.38
N THR A 118 -5.49 -0.21 -15.48
CA THR A 118 -6.07 -0.49 -16.79
C THR A 118 -5.36 -1.70 -17.41
N GLY A 119 -6.13 -2.56 -18.07
CA GLY A 119 -5.60 -3.72 -18.76
C GLY A 119 -4.86 -3.33 -20.04
N GLN A 120 -3.90 -4.16 -20.44
CA GLN A 120 -3.11 -4.03 -21.67
C GLN A 120 -3.28 -5.22 -22.61
N GLU A 121 -4.13 -6.17 -22.26
CA GLU A 121 -4.40 -7.40 -23.01
C GLU A 121 -5.91 -7.59 -23.20
N HIS A 122 -6.29 -8.34 -24.22
CA HIS A 122 -7.71 -8.64 -24.48
C HIS A 122 -8.39 -9.29 -23.27
N GLY A 123 -7.69 -10.18 -22.55
CA GLY A 123 -8.19 -10.90 -21.38
C GLY A 123 -8.40 -10.04 -20.12
N ASN A 124 -7.93 -8.77 -20.12
CA ASN A 124 -8.07 -7.84 -19.01
C ASN A 124 -8.50 -6.43 -19.44
N ALA A 125 -9.08 -6.29 -20.63
CA ALA A 125 -9.46 -5.01 -21.23
C ALA A 125 -10.53 -4.25 -20.43
N ARG A 126 -11.33 -4.95 -19.62
CA ARG A 126 -12.40 -4.35 -18.80
C ARG A 126 -11.94 -3.85 -17.43
N THR A 127 -10.70 -4.10 -17.06
CA THR A 127 -10.12 -3.75 -15.74
C THR A 127 -10.43 -2.31 -15.33
N PHE A 128 -10.23 -1.33 -16.24
CA PHE A 128 -10.50 0.08 -15.94
C PHE A 128 -11.99 0.37 -15.72
N ALA A 129 -12.87 -0.16 -16.56
CA ALA A 129 -14.33 0.01 -16.45
C ALA A 129 -14.89 -0.68 -15.19
N ARG A 130 -14.27 -1.80 -14.77
CA ARG A 130 -14.62 -2.53 -13.55
C ARG A 130 -14.10 -1.86 -12.27
N ASN A 131 -13.37 -0.74 -12.37
CA ASN A 131 -12.80 -0.04 -11.22
C ASN A 131 -11.89 -0.94 -10.37
N ILE A 132 -10.97 -1.65 -11.01
CA ILE A 132 -9.96 -2.44 -10.31
C ILE A 132 -8.81 -1.54 -9.89
N TYR A 133 -8.45 -1.60 -8.61
CA TYR A 133 -7.44 -0.76 -7.97
C TYR A 133 -6.43 -1.60 -7.17
N ILE A 134 -5.26 -1.01 -6.92
CA ILE A 134 -4.45 -1.31 -5.74
C ILE A 134 -4.76 -0.19 -4.74
N HIS A 135 -5.18 -0.51 -3.52
CA HIS A 135 -5.62 0.49 -2.55
C HIS A 135 -5.45 0.05 -1.09
N GLY A 136 -5.51 1.00 -0.18
CA GLY A 136 -5.54 0.71 1.25
C GLY A 136 -6.89 0.20 1.72
N THR A 137 -6.89 -0.65 2.74
CA THR A 137 -8.09 -1.18 3.40
C THR A 137 -8.03 -0.92 4.90
N PRO A 138 -9.14 -0.66 5.59
CA PRO A 138 -9.16 -0.72 7.05
C PRO A 138 -9.08 -2.16 7.58
N GLU A 139 -9.49 -3.19 6.80
CA GLU A 139 -9.41 -4.60 7.20
C GLU A 139 -7.99 -5.17 7.07
N GLU A 140 -7.00 -4.54 7.71
CA GLU A 140 -5.59 -4.91 7.57
C GLU A 140 -5.27 -6.32 8.08
N SER A 141 -6.04 -6.85 9.03
CA SER A 141 -5.92 -8.24 9.52
C SER A 141 -6.22 -9.30 8.47
N THR A 142 -6.83 -8.92 7.33
CA THR A 142 -7.11 -9.83 6.22
C THR A 142 -6.01 -9.84 5.14
N ILE A 143 -5.02 -8.96 5.24
CA ILE A 143 -3.90 -8.90 4.30
C ILE A 143 -3.04 -10.18 4.39
N GLY A 144 -2.57 -10.66 3.24
CA GLY A 144 -1.82 -11.92 3.12
C GLY A 144 -2.68 -13.13 2.78
N ARG A 145 -4.00 -12.97 2.63
CA ARG A 145 -4.94 -14.01 2.19
C ARG A 145 -5.96 -13.45 1.19
N PRO A 146 -6.57 -14.28 0.31
CA PRO A 146 -7.65 -13.85 -0.57
C PRO A 146 -8.86 -13.38 0.26
N ALA A 147 -9.23 -12.09 0.14
CA ALA A 147 -10.34 -11.51 0.91
C ALA A 147 -11.07 -10.37 0.18
N SER A 148 -10.56 -9.87 -0.97
CA SER A 148 -11.16 -8.76 -1.70
C SER A 148 -12.31 -9.16 -2.61
N PHE A 149 -12.93 -8.15 -3.23
CA PHE A 149 -13.97 -8.28 -4.27
C PHE A 149 -13.41 -7.89 -5.65
N GLY A 150 -12.14 -8.23 -5.92
CA GLY A 150 -11.49 -8.04 -7.21
C GLY A 150 -10.30 -7.08 -7.19
N CYS A 151 -10.31 -6.05 -6.37
CA CYS A 151 -9.19 -5.15 -6.17
C CYS A 151 -8.02 -5.83 -5.43
N VAL A 152 -6.85 -5.23 -5.46
CA VAL A 152 -5.68 -5.63 -4.68
C VAL A 152 -5.59 -4.73 -3.46
N ARG A 153 -5.79 -5.29 -2.26
CA ARG A 153 -5.78 -4.54 -1.00
C ARG A 153 -4.41 -4.59 -0.34
N MET A 154 -4.03 -3.51 0.29
CA MET A 154 -2.78 -3.33 1.05
C MET A 154 -3.08 -2.68 2.40
N THR A 155 -2.15 -2.77 3.34
CA THR A 155 -2.20 -1.93 4.55
C THR A 155 -2.09 -0.45 4.15
N SER A 156 -2.56 0.44 5.01
CA SER A 156 -2.45 1.89 4.77
C SER A 156 -1.00 2.35 4.65
N GLN A 157 -0.11 1.78 5.46
CA GLN A 157 1.32 2.10 5.41
C GLN A 157 1.97 1.63 4.11
N ASP A 158 1.71 0.38 3.70
CA ASP A 158 2.31 -0.21 2.52
C ASP A 158 1.86 0.48 1.24
N VAL A 159 0.57 0.84 1.14
CA VAL A 159 0.06 1.52 -0.06
C VAL A 159 0.59 2.95 -0.18
N VAL A 160 0.89 3.64 0.93
CA VAL A 160 1.57 4.95 0.91
C VAL A 160 2.99 4.81 0.39
N ASP A 161 3.75 3.83 0.91
CA ASP A 161 5.12 3.58 0.46
C ASP A 161 5.15 3.23 -1.03
N LEU A 162 4.34 2.28 -1.49
CA LEU A 162 4.23 1.92 -2.90
C LEU A 162 3.84 3.13 -3.77
N TYR A 163 2.82 3.90 -3.32
CA TYR A 163 2.33 5.08 -4.04
C TYR A 163 3.44 6.10 -4.28
N ASN A 164 4.27 6.36 -3.29
CA ASN A 164 5.35 7.35 -3.37
C ASN A 164 6.51 6.89 -4.27
N ARG A 165 6.71 5.59 -4.41
CA ARG A 165 7.83 5.01 -5.19
C ARG A 165 7.57 4.90 -6.67
N ILE A 166 6.33 4.97 -7.15
CA ILE A 166 6.00 4.71 -8.54
C ILE A 166 5.30 5.89 -9.21
N PRO A 167 5.58 6.17 -10.50
CA PRO A 167 4.80 7.11 -11.31
C PRO A 167 3.51 6.47 -11.87
N SER A 168 2.61 7.31 -12.39
CA SER A 168 1.58 6.84 -13.32
C SER A 168 2.24 6.22 -14.57
N GLY A 169 1.62 5.22 -15.16
CA GLY A 169 2.19 4.46 -16.27
C GLY A 169 3.02 3.25 -15.85
N THR A 170 3.35 3.09 -14.56
CA THR A 170 4.08 1.92 -14.05
C THR A 170 3.39 0.62 -14.48
N GLN A 171 4.18 -0.30 -15.05
CA GLN A 171 3.70 -1.60 -15.49
C GLN A 171 3.34 -2.48 -14.28
N VAL A 172 2.25 -3.24 -14.41
CA VAL A 172 1.76 -4.16 -13.38
C VAL A 172 1.52 -5.51 -14.03
N HIS A 173 2.10 -6.57 -13.49
CA HIS A 173 1.83 -7.93 -13.90
C HIS A 173 1.18 -8.72 -12.77
N ILE A 174 -0.06 -9.15 -12.95
CA ILE A 174 -0.77 -10.00 -11.99
C ILE A 174 -0.74 -11.43 -12.49
N THR A 175 -0.16 -12.34 -11.71
CA THR A 175 0.02 -13.73 -12.06
C THR A 175 -0.57 -14.68 -11.03
N LYS A 176 -1.02 -15.86 -11.48
CA LYS A 176 -1.39 -16.98 -10.59
C LYS A 176 -0.18 -17.54 -9.86
N ASN A 177 0.99 -17.52 -10.52
CA ASN A 177 2.19 -18.16 -10.05
C ASN A 177 2.87 -17.39 -8.92
N ARG A 178 3.82 -18.03 -8.27
CA ARG A 178 4.66 -17.39 -7.25
C ARG A 178 5.47 -16.23 -7.82
N LEU A 179 5.82 -15.31 -6.94
CA LEU A 179 6.78 -14.24 -7.25
C LEU A 179 8.10 -14.82 -7.79
N PRO A 180 8.86 -14.06 -8.58
CA PRO A 180 10.23 -14.44 -8.97
C PRO A 180 11.07 -14.85 -7.77
N SER A 181 11.98 -15.80 -7.96
CA SER A 181 12.83 -16.33 -6.86
C SER A 181 13.65 -15.24 -6.18
N SER A 182 14.14 -14.25 -6.93
CA SER A 182 14.82 -13.06 -6.37
C SER A 182 13.94 -12.31 -5.36
N ALA A 183 12.67 -12.04 -5.69
CA ALA A 183 11.74 -11.35 -4.80
C ALA A 183 11.38 -12.18 -3.56
N ARG A 184 11.22 -13.49 -3.71
CA ARG A 184 10.98 -14.40 -2.57
C ARG A 184 12.18 -14.48 -1.63
N LEU A 185 13.39 -14.53 -2.15
CA LEU A 185 14.62 -14.51 -1.36
C LEU A 185 14.81 -13.17 -0.65
N TRP A 186 14.54 -12.07 -1.36
CA TRP A 186 14.57 -10.72 -0.77
C TRP A 186 13.63 -10.62 0.42
N ALA A 187 12.36 -11.01 0.27
CA ALA A 187 11.37 -10.99 1.34
C ALA A 187 11.78 -11.84 2.56
N ARG A 188 12.39 -13.02 2.34
CA ARG A 188 12.89 -13.85 3.43
C ARG A 188 14.04 -13.21 4.21
N ARG A 189 14.92 -12.46 3.53
CA ARG A 189 16.04 -11.76 4.17
C ARG A 189 15.53 -10.61 5.05
N GLN A 190 14.56 -9.84 4.56
CA GLN A 190 13.94 -8.75 5.31
C GLN A 190 13.17 -9.26 6.55
N GLY A 191 12.40 -10.33 6.42
CA GLY A 191 11.69 -10.96 7.54
C GLY A 191 12.62 -11.52 8.63
N ARG A 192 13.87 -11.85 8.30
CA ARG A 192 14.90 -12.25 9.29
C ARG A 192 15.55 -11.04 9.98
N SER A 193 15.63 -9.90 9.29
CA SER A 193 16.21 -8.68 9.86
C SER A 193 15.24 -7.97 10.82
N SER A 194 13.93 -8.19 10.71
CA SER A 194 12.90 -7.60 11.54
C SER A 194 12.46 -8.47 12.73
N ALA A 195 13.14 -9.60 13.00
CA ALA A 195 12.93 -10.34 14.23
C ALA A 195 13.41 -9.47 15.41
N PRO A 196 12.55 -9.12 16.40
CA PRO A 196 12.99 -8.35 17.56
C PRO A 196 14.06 -9.15 18.30
N ALA A 197 15.18 -8.52 18.60
CA ALA A 197 16.14 -9.04 19.56
C ALA A 197 15.38 -9.29 20.87
N ALA A 198 15.36 -10.55 21.30
CA ALA A 198 14.74 -10.94 22.56
C ALA A 198 15.42 -10.16 23.71
N GLY A 199 14.66 -9.33 24.42
CA GLY A 199 15.06 -8.75 25.68
C GLY A 199 15.04 -7.24 25.76
N LYS A 200 13.84 -6.71 26.13
CA LYS A 200 13.68 -5.69 27.17
C LYS A 200 12.17 -5.45 27.37
N THR A 201 11.65 -5.91 28.47
CA THR A 201 10.31 -5.61 28.97
C THR A 201 10.13 -4.09 29.09
N PRO A 202 9.13 -3.47 28.44
CA PRO A 202 8.84 -2.06 28.69
C PRO A 202 8.20 -1.92 30.08
N ALA A 203 8.66 -0.92 30.83
CA ALA A 203 8.06 -0.50 32.10
C ALA A 203 6.59 -0.06 31.88
N PRO A 204 5.69 -0.22 32.89
CA PRO A 204 4.28 0.09 32.74
C PRO A 204 4.05 1.57 32.49
N ALA A 205 3.34 1.89 31.42
CA ALA A 205 2.91 3.25 31.10
C ALA A 205 1.86 3.71 32.13
N ILE A 206 2.10 4.90 32.69
CA ILE A 206 1.18 5.60 33.58
C ILE A 206 -0.10 5.94 32.78
N VAL A 207 -1.22 5.34 33.19
CA VAL A 207 -2.56 5.63 32.66
C VAL A 207 -2.99 7.00 33.16
N ALA A 208 -2.93 8.02 32.31
CA ALA A 208 -3.58 9.30 32.56
C ALA A 208 -5.09 9.15 32.34
N SER A 209 -5.87 9.42 33.40
CA SER A 209 -7.32 9.34 33.44
C SER A 209 -7.96 10.33 32.47
N ILE A 210 -8.75 9.84 31.49
CA ILE A 210 -9.56 10.65 30.59
C ILE A 210 -10.87 11.00 31.34
N PRO A 211 -11.29 12.30 31.43
CA PRO A 211 -12.56 12.66 32.02
C PRO A 211 -13.74 12.25 31.14
N LYS A 212 -14.79 11.75 31.78
CA LYS A 212 -16.06 11.27 31.22
C LYS A 212 -16.81 12.42 30.51
N PRO A 213 -17.34 12.27 29.29
CA PRO A 213 -18.21 13.29 28.68
C PRO A 213 -19.55 13.35 29.38
N MET A 214 -20.00 14.59 29.64
CA MET A 214 -21.33 14.90 30.16
C MET A 214 -22.44 14.56 29.15
N ASP A 215 -23.47 13.97 29.72
CA ASP A 215 -24.78 13.66 29.15
C ASP A 215 -25.45 14.93 28.55
N GLN A 216 -25.83 14.92 27.27
CA GLN A 216 -26.75 15.91 26.72
C GLN A 216 -27.83 15.26 25.88
N ALA A 217 -28.99 15.24 26.48
CA ALA A 217 -30.36 15.43 25.94
C ALA A 217 -30.74 14.81 24.59
N GLN A 218 -31.71 13.94 24.71
CA GLN A 218 -32.54 13.36 23.65
C GLN A 218 -33.37 14.46 22.92
N GLY A 219 -33.30 14.47 21.58
CA GLY A 219 -34.24 15.13 20.70
C GLY A 219 -34.91 14.11 19.75
N PRO A 220 -36.11 14.35 19.23
CA PRO A 220 -37.06 13.32 18.87
C PRO A 220 -36.80 12.66 17.50
N ILE A 221 -37.12 11.38 17.46
CA ILE A 221 -37.13 10.47 16.30
C ILE A 221 -38.16 10.95 15.28
N ILE A 222 -37.72 11.29 14.05
CA ILE A 222 -38.59 11.43 12.90
C ILE A 222 -38.45 10.19 12.03
N ALA A 223 -39.53 9.41 11.98
CA ALA A 223 -39.69 8.28 11.08
C ALA A 223 -39.88 8.75 9.65
N HIS A 224 -39.11 8.24 8.69
CA HIS A 224 -39.39 8.37 7.26
C HIS A 224 -39.40 6.98 6.59
N SER A 225 -40.61 6.58 6.32
CA SER A 225 -41.25 5.90 5.18
C SER A 225 -40.39 5.05 4.23
N HIS A 226 -40.87 3.82 4.11
CA HIS A 226 -40.62 2.81 3.09
C HIS A 226 -40.56 3.38 1.66
N PHE A 227 -39.52 3.00 0.92
CA PHE A 227 -39.50 3.09 -0.53
C PHE A 227 -39.43 1.66 -1.08
N SER A 228 -40.54 1.20 -1.68
CA SER A 228 -40.64 -0.05 -2.43
C SER A 228 -40.18 0.18 -3.88
N PRO A 229 -39.46 -0.78 -4.50
CA PRO A 229 -39.11 -0.71 -5.92
C PRO A 229 -40.31 -1.15 -6.79
N PRO A 230 -40.44 -0.66 -8.05
CA PRO A 230 -41.43 -1.14 -8.98
C PRO A 230 -41.04 -2.49 -9.55
N ALA A 231 -42.04 -3.38 -9.68
CA ALA A 231 -41.99 -4.67 -10.37
C ALA A 231 -42.18 -4.48 -11.90
N PRO A 232 -42.04 -5.59 -12.68
CA PRO A 232 -41.34 -5.75 -13.95
C PRO A 232 -41.92 -5.01 -15.13
#